data_72790f4b688249ac4ca40c7e09d511bb
#
_entry.id   72790f4b688249ac4ca40c7e09d511bb
#
_cell.length_a   1.000
_cell.length_b   1.000
_cell.length_c   1.000
_cell.angle_alpha   90.00
_cell.angle_beta   90.00
_cell.angle_gamma   90.00
#
_symmetry.space_group_name_H-M   'P 1'
#
loop_
_entity.id
_entity.type
_entity.pdbx_description
1 polymer ?
#
loop_
_entity_poly.entity_id
_entity_poly.type
_entity_poly.pdbx_seq_one_letter_code
_entity_poly.pdbx_strand_id
1 'polypeptide(L)'
;MNLTLFVAVIAVCYVCLLFLLAWGAERWFSGVTRRLQKWIYALSLAVYCSSWSFLGTVGQSANDFWSYLHIFIGPIIIFTLGFGMLRKMVVVSKAQNITSVADFIAARYGKSQPLAVIITLIALFGIMPYIALQLKAMVFSLSLFQSPDDPLDGAKVALIIAVLLAIFAILFGTRKLDATEHNPGMMLAIAFESLVKLAAFVLVGGIVVFGVFGGFGDLWSQASAKGVIVNPNLRLEALMPELIVGMAAFLCMPRQFHVMVVEAEGEQTLSKARWLFPLYIGLFGLFVGPLALAGKVLLGDSVSADTYVINLPLALDAPWLAIVALLGTLSAATGMVIVAVVTISVMISNEWLVPVLLRTGQIRRKNFSQFSQQLLYARRLSIALILAFGYFSYLSFESSDSLSNLGMLSFGAFAQLAPALVGGLYWKHGNRAGVFLGMAAGFGLWGFLLLKGSGAWEGVLAGQFELLKALKPMSTIPCWHSAPT
;
A
#
# COMPACT_ATOMS: atom_id res chain seq x y z
N MET A 1 2.77 -20.78 30.20
CA MET A 1 2.61 -20.73 28.73
C MET A 1 3.74 -19.84 28.23
N ASN A 2 4.63 -20.35 27.37
CA ASN A 2 5.73 -19.54 26.84
C ASN A 2 5.17 -18.30 26.14
N LEU A 3 5.80 -17.14 26.30
CA LEU A 3 5.36 -15.87 25.69
C LEU A 3 5.14 -16.02 24.18
N THR A 4 6.02 -16.74 23.51
CA THR A 4 5.91 -17.05 22.07
C THR A 4 4.63 -17.77 21.71
N LEU A 5 4.24 -18.82 22.46
CA LEU A 5 3.02 -19.55 22.24
C LEU A 5 1.78 -18.67 22.51
N PHE A 6 1.83 -17.85 23.55
CA PHE A 6 0.75 -16.91 23.87
C PHE A 6 0.52 -15.90 22.75
N VAL A 7 1.59 -15.32 22.22
CA VAL A 7 1.55 -14.37 21.11
C VAL A 7 1.06 -15.02 19.82
N ALA A 8 1.51 -16.25 19.52
CA ALA A 8 1.02 -17.00 18.37
C ALA A 8 -0.49 -17.29 18.45
N VAL A 9 -0.99 -17.67 19.63
CA VAL A 9 -2.44 -17.88 19.86
C VAL A 9 -3.21 -16.58 19.65
N ILE A 10 -2.73 -15.44 20.16
CA ILE A 10 -3.37 -14.14 19.95
C ILE A 10 -3.41 -13.79 18.45
N ALA A 11 -2.33 -14.00 17.72
CA ALA A 11 -2.27 -13.74 16.28
C ALA A 11 -3.29 -14.60 15.51
N VAL A 12 -3.39 -15.89 15.83
CA VAL A 12 -4.37 -16.80 15.23
C VAL A 12 -5.81 -16.38 15.61
N CYS A 13 -6.06 -16.05 16.88
CA CYS A 13 -7.38 -15.57 17.31
C CYS A 13 -7.77 -14.27 16.59
N TYR A 14 -6.81 -13.35 16.36
CA TYR A 14 -7.05 -12.14 15.60
C TYR A 14 -7.45 -12.44 14.15
N VAL A 15 -6.72 -13.32 13.46
CA VAL A 15 -7.07 -13.76 12.10
C VAL A 15 -8.46 -14.43 12.09
N CYS A 16 -8.76 -15.32 13.05
CA CYS A 16 -10.09 -15.93 13.17
C CYS A 16 -11.20 -14.88 13.38
N LEU A 17 -10.93 -13.83 14.17
CA LEU A 17 -11.87 -12.72 14.36
C LEU A 17 -12.17 -12.00 13.05
N LEU A 18 -11.15 -11.73 12.22
CA LEU A 18 -11.34 -11.13 10.90
C LEU A 18 -12.20 -12.00 10.00
N PHE A 19 -12.00 -13.34 10.04
CA PHE A 19 -12.85 -14.30 9.34
C PHE A 19 -14.31 -14.21 9.79
N LEU A 20 -14.54 -14.18 11.10
CA LEU A 20 -15.90 -14.09 11.66
C LEU A 20 -16.57 -12.75 11.31
N LEU A 21 -15.83 -11.65 11.32
CA LEU A 21 -16.35 -10.33 10.93
C LEU A 21 -16.73 -10.29 9.45
N ALA A 22 -15.86 -10.78 8.56
CA ALA A 22 -16.15 -10.83 7.13
C ALA A 22 -17.34 -11.73 6.81
N TRP A 23 -17.44 -12.88 7.46
CA TRP A 23 -18.55 -13.81 7.29
C TRP A 23 -19.87 -13.29 7.89
N GLY A 24 -19.80 -12.69 9.10
CA GLY A 24 -20.96 -12.13 9.79
C GLY A 24 -21.53 -10.91 9.07
N ALA A 25 -20.70 -10.08 8.42
CA ALA A 25 -21.12 -8.93 7.64
C ALA A 25 -22.09 -9.31 6.53
N GLU A 26 -21.85 -10.45 5.87
CA GLU A 26 -22.68 -10.91 4.77
C GLU A 26 -23.97 -11.59 5.25
N ARG A 27 -23.96 -12.21 6.40
CA ARG A 27 -25.04 -13.10 6.85
C ARG A 27 -25.92 -12.52 7.95
N TRP A 28 -25.33 -11.83 8.91
CA TRP A 28 -26.05 -11.35 10.09
C TRP A 28 -26.14 -9.83 10.19
N PHE A 29 -25.10 -9.11 9.70
CA PHE A 29 -24.96 -7.66 9.90
C PHE A 29 -25.32 -6.82 8.67
N SER A 30 -25.99 -7.38 7.66
CA SER A 30 -26.29 -6.66 6.39
C SER A 30 -27.05 -5.34 6.61
N GLY A 31 -27.93 -5.28 7.63
CA GLY A 31 -28.63 -4.03 8.00
C GLY A 31 -27.71 -2.99 8.64
N VAL A 32 -26.75 -3.43 9.47
CA VAL A 32 -25.77 -2.58 10.16
C VAL A 32 -24.73 -2.09 9.16
N THR A 33 -24.22 -2.97 8.32
CA THR A 33 -23.24 -2.62 7.28
C THR A 33 -23.80 -1.57 6.33
N ARG A 34 -25.07 -1.67 5.92
CA ARG A 34 -25.74 -0.66 5.08
C ARG A 34 -25.86 0.70 5.78
N ARG A 35 -26.16 0.74 7.08
CA ARG A 35 -26.23 2.00 7.84
C ARG A 35 -24.86 2.65 8.01
N LEU A 36 -23.83 1.86 8.22
CA LEU A 36 -22.46 2.33 8.46
C LEU A 36 -21.62 2.42 7.18
N GLN A 37 -22.19 2.14 6.03
CA GLN A 37 -21.49 1.99 4.76
C GLN A 37 -20.54 3.14 4.41
N LYS A 38 -20.98 4.40 4.63
CA LYS A 38 -20.14 5.59 4.39
C LYS A 38 -18.93 5.66 5.34
N TRP A 39 -19.05 5.14 6.56
CA TRP A 39 -17.97 5.05 7.53
C TRP A 39 -17.05 3.88 7.20
N ILE A 40 -17.62 2.72 6.89
CA ILE A 40 -16.88 1.53 6.45
C ILE A 40 -16.03 1.88 5.23
N TYR A 41 -16.60 2.52 4.21
CA TYR A 41 -15.85 2.97 3.04
C TYR A 41 -14.71 3.92 3.40
N ALA A 42 -14.97 4.97 4.19
CA ALA A 42 -13.95 5.94 4.54
C ALA A 42 -12.81 5.33 5.36
N LEU A 43 -13.11 4.40 6.27
CA LEU A 43 -12.10 3.64 7.03
C LEU A 43 -11.36 2.62 6.15
N SER A 44 -12.05 2.00 5.19
CA SER A 44 -11.39 1.05 4.29
C SER A 44 -10.36 1.69 3.36
N LEU A 45 -10.47 2.98 3.06
CA LEU A 45 -9.43 3.72 2.36
C LEU A 45 -8.08 3.68 3.08
N ALA A 46 -8.11 3.50 4.41
CA ALA A 46 -6.92 3.35 5.22
C ALA A 46 -6.20 1.98 5.05
N VAL A 47 -6.65 1.11 4.13
CA VAL A 47 -5.85 0.01 3.57
C VAL A 47 -4.53 0.52 2.98
N TYR A 48 -4.45 1.81 2.67
CA TYR A 48 -3.23 2.51 2.31
C TYR A 48 -2.15 2.38 3.40
N CYS A 49 -2.52 2.58 4.67
CA CYS A 49 -1.61 2.41 5.81
C CYS A 49 -1.35 0.92 6.05
N SER A 50 -0.24 0.45 5.54
CA SER A 50 0.27 -0.92 5.67
C SER A 50 1.33 -1.01 6.79
N SER A 51 1.99 -2.16 6.92
CA SER A 51 3.12 -2.29 7.85
C SER A 51 4.28 -1.34 7.53
N TRP A 52 4.43 -0.89 6.27
CA TRP A 52 5.36 0.20 5.98
C TRP A 52 5.00 1.46 6.74
N SER A 53 3.74 1.92 6.68
CA SER A 53 3.32 3.11 7.43
C SER A 53 3.39 2.90 8.95
N PHE A 54 3.23 1.65 9.43
CA PHE A 54 3.22 1.33 10.87
C PHE A 54 4.63 1.18 11.46
N LEU A 55 5.53 0.52 10.77
CA LEU A 55 6.90 0.24 11.21
C LEU A 55 7.94 1.01 10.40
N GLY A 56 7.92 0.84 9.08
CA GLY A 56 8.97 1.32 8.20
C GLY A 56 9.06 2.85 8.14
N THR A 57 7.96 3.60 8.32
CA THR A 57 8.04 5.07 8.38
C THR A 57 8.73 5.55 9.64
N VAL A 58 8.62 4.82 10.76
CA VAL A 58 9.34 5.11 12.00
C VAL A 58 10.84 4.87 11.79
N GLY A 59 11.20 3.73 11.17
CA GLY A 59 12.59 3.46 10.78
C GLY A 59 13.15 4.50 9.80
N GLN A 60 12.36 4.90 8.82
CA GLN A 60 12.73 5.95 7.87
C GLN A 60 12.98 7.29 8.57
N SER A 61 12.08 7.70 9.46
CA SER A 61 12.19 8.93 10.24
C SER A 61 13.39 8.92 11.21
N ALA A 62 13.79 7.75 11.71
CA ALA A 62 14.99 7.61 12.53
C ALA A 62 16.29 7.88 11.74
N ASN A 63 16.29 7.60 10.43
CA ASN A 63 17.43 7.82 9.56
C ASN A 63 17.45 9.21 8.91
N ASP A 64 16.28 9.79 8.61
CA ASP A 64 16.09 11.17 8.15
C ASP A 64 14.73 11.65 8.65
N PHE A 65 14.73 12.61 9.59
CA PHE A 65 13.56 12.93 10.41
C PHE A 65 12.29 13.24 9.60
N TRP A 66 12.40 13.98 8.52
CA TRP A 66 11.24 14.42 7.72
C TRP A 66 10.92 13.53 6.52
N SER A 67 11.75 12.54 6.22
CA SER A 67 11.61 11.73 5.01
C SER A 67 10.28 10.96 4.92
N TYR A 68 9.68 10.59 6.05
CA TYR A 68 8.39 9.87 6.07
C TYR A 68 7.19 10.69 5.60
N LEU A 69 7.29 12.03 5.56
CA LEU A 69 6.15 12.92 5.30
C LEU A 69 5.48 12.68 3.95
N HIS A 70 6.24 12.28 2.92
CA HIS A 70 5.70 12.06 1.58
C HIS A 70 4.55 11.03 1.54
N ILE A 71 4.62 10.00 2.40
CA ILE A 71 3.61 8.94 2.47
C ILE A 71 2.27 9.49 3.00
N PHE A 72 2.31 10.45 3.93
CA PHE A 72 1.11 10.99 4.56
C PHE A 72 0.58 12.23 3.84
N ILE A 73 1.47 13.15 3.43
CA ILE A 73 1.07 14.42 2.78
C ILE A 73 0.48 14.15 1.39
N GLY A 74 1.02 13.22 0.62
CA GLY A 74 0.56 12.92 -0.74
C GLY A 74 -0.94 12.59 -0.81
N PRO A 75 -1.44 11.59 -0.08
CA PRO A 75 -2.86 11.28 -0.02
C PRO A 75 -3.73 12.40 0.53
N ILE A 76 -3.24 13.18 1.51
CA ILE A 76 -3.94 14.36 2.04
C ILE A 76 -4.14 15.39 0.92
N ILE A 77 -3.12 15.70 0.14
CA ILE A 77 -3.22 16.62 -1.00
C ILE A 77 -4.25 16.11 -2.02
N ILE A 78 -4.23 14.81 -2.34
CA ILE A 78 -5.16 14.20 -3.31
C ILE A 78 -6.60 14.30 -2.82
N PHE A 79 -6.89 14.04 -1.54
CA PHE A 79 -8.24 14.09 -0.99
C PHE A 79 -8.75 15.51 -0.72
N THR A 80 -7.85 16.49 -0.56
CA THR A 80 -8.21 17.89 -0.34
C THR A 80 -8.21 18.70 -1.63
N LEU A 81 -7.01 18.93 -2.19
CA LEU A 81 -6.83 19.74 -3.40
C LEU A 81 -7.18 18.96 -4.68
N GLY A 82 -6.83 17.68 -4.74
CA GLY A 82 -7.12 16.78 -5.85
C GLY A 82 -8.53 16.18 -5.87
N PHE A 83 -9.41 16.58 -4.95
CA PHE A 83 -10.73 15.96 -4.79
C PHE A 83 -11.57 15.97 -6.07
N GLY A 84 -11.49 17.03 -6.87
CA GLY A 84 -12.16 17.13 -8.17
C GLY A 84 -11.74 16.02 -9.16
N MET A 85 -10.47 15.63 -9.14
CA MET A 85 -9.94 14.51 -9.91
C MET A 85 -10.51 13.18 -9.42
N LEU A 86 -10.50 12.93 -8.11
CA LEU A 86 -11.07 11.71 -7.52
C LEU A 86 -12.55 11.55 -7.86
N ARG A 87 -13.32 12.65 -7.72
CA ARG A 87 -14.74 12.67 -8.10
C ARG A 87 -14.93 12.29 -9.56
N LYS A 88 -14.12 12.86 -10.46
CA LYS A 88 -14.16 12.54 -11.90
C LYS A 88 -13.83 11.07 -12.16
N MET A 89 -12.82 10.51 -11.46
CA MET A 89 -12.48 9.09 -11.57
C MET A 89 -13.66 8.20 -11.17
N VAL A 90 -14.30 8.47 -10.03
CA VAL A 90 -15.45 7.68 -9.55
C VAL A 90 -16.63 7.78 -10.52
N VAL A 91 -16.99 8.99 -10.98
CA VAL A 91 -18.09 9.19 -11.93
C VAL A 91 -17.86 8.43 -13.23
N VAL A 92 -16.67 8.55 -13.83
CA VAL A 92 -16.31 7.85 -15.07
C VAL A 92 -16.32 6.34 -14.86
N SER A 93 -15.76 5.86 -13.75
CA SER A 93 -15.72 4.42 -13.46
C SER A 93 -17.10 3.81 -13.31
N LYS A 94 -18.03 4.49 -12.63
CA LYS A 94 -19.42 4.02 -12.49
C LYS A 94 -20.17 4.05 -13.83
N ALA A 95 -19.98 5.10 -14.62
CA ALA A 95 -20.63 5.23 -15.93
C ALA A 95 -20.17 4.16 -16.94
N GLN A 96 -18.94 3.65 -16.79
CA GLN A 96 -18.34 2.67 -17.70
C GLN A 96 -18.18 1.27 -17.11
N ASN A 97 -18.68 1.02 -15.89
CA ASN A 97 -18.54 -0.24 -15.16
C ASN A 97 -17.08 -0.71 -15.06
N ILE A 98 -16.18 0.22 -14.72
CA ILE A 98 -14.74 -0.05 -14.58
C ILE A 98 -14.50 -0.92 -13.36
N THR A 99 -13.68 -1.93 -13.52
CA THR A 99 -13.40 -2.95 -12.49
C THR A 99 -12.00 -2.88 -11.92
N SER A 100 -11.08 -2.18 -12.59
CA SER A 100 -9.66 -2.10 -12.20
C SER A 100 -8.99 -0.85 -12.76
N VAL A 101 -7.79 -0.53 -12.25
CA VAL A 101 -6.96 0.54 -12.82
C VAL A 101 -6.53 0.22 -14.27
N ALA A 102 -6.32 -1.05 -14.60
CA ALA A 102 -6.00 -1.47 -15.97
C ALA A 102 -7.17 -1.20 -16.91
N ASP A 103 -8.37 -1.59 -16.52
CA ASP A 103 -9.60 -1.32 -17.26
C ASP A 103 -9.85 0.20 -17.42
N PHE A 104 -9.64 0.98 -16.35
CA PHE A 104 -9.79 2.44 -16.36
C PHE A 104 -8.90 3.11 -17.41
N ILE A 105 -7.61 2.78 -17.39
CA ILE A 105 -6.66 3.34 -18.35
C ILE A 105 -6.95 2.82 -19.75
N ALA A 106 -7.14 1.52 -19.94
CA ALA A 106 -7.40 0.92 -21.24
C ALA A 106 -8.69 1.44 -21.89
N ALA A 107 -9.76 1.66 -21.10
CA ALA A 107 -11.02 2.20 -21.58
C ALA A 107 -10.85 3.59 -22.23
N ARG A 108 -10.00 4.44 -21.66
CA ARG A 108 -9.70 5.78 -22.19
C ARG A 108 -8.96 5.75 -23.52
N TYR A 109 -8.10 4.75 -23.71
CA TYR A 109 -7.25 4.62 -24.90
C TYR A 109 -7.78 3.57 -25.90
N GLY A 110 -9.10 3.57 -26.10
CA GLY A 110 -9.79 2.77 -27.11
C GLY A 110 -10.03 1.31 -26.71
N LYS A 111 -10.22 1.02 -25.43
CA LYS A 111 -10.42 -0.33 -24.86
C LYS A 111 -9.31 -1.30 -25.29
N SER A 112 -8.08 -0.82 -25.24
CA SER A 112 -6.91 -1.53 -25.76
C SER A 112 -6.51 -2.71 -24.89
N GLN A 113 -6.82 -3.93 -25.35
CA GLN A 113 -6.41 -5.17 -24.68
C GLN A 113 -4.90 -5.27 -24.40
N PRO A 114 -3.98 -5.00 -25.34
CA PRO A 114 -2.55 -5.03 -25.05
C PRO A 114 -2.13 -4.05 -23.96
N LEU A 115 -2.79 -2.88 -23.88
CA LEU A 115 -2.52 -1.90 -22.83
C LEU A 115 -2.95 -2.42 -21.45
N ALA A 116 -4.15 -3.01 -21.35
CA ALA A 116 -4.64 -3.62 -20.11
C ALA A 116 -3.72 -4.76 -19.64
N VAL A 117 -3.23 -5.57 -20.57
CA VAL A 117 -2.28 -6.66 -20.28
C VAL A 117 -0.98 -6.12 -19.69
N ILE A 118 -0.37 -5.08 -20.28
CA ILE A 118 0.86 -4.48 -19.75
C ILE A 118 0.64 -3.87 -18.36
N ILE A 119 -0.46 -3.15 -18.16
CA ILE A 119 -0.77 -2.56 -16.85
C ILE A 119 -0.93 -3.65 -15.80
N THR A 120 -1.56 -4.77 -16.16
CA THR A 120 -1.70 -5.93 -15.26
C THR A 120 -0.34 -6.57 -14.94
N LEU A 121 0.59 -6.64 -15.91
CA LEU A 121 1.97 -7.09 -15.68
C LEU A 121 2.72 -6.15 -14.74
N ILE A 122 2.65 -4.84 -14.98
CA ILE A 122 3.24 -3.82 -14.08
C ILE A 122 2.68 -3.98 -12.67
N ALA A 123 1.37 -4.18 -12.54
CA ALA A 123 0.72 -4.39 -11.25
C ALA A 123 1.20 -5.67 -10.55
N LEU A 124 1.32 -6.77 -11.30
CA LEU A 124 1.76 -8.06 -10.79
C LEU A 124 3.20 -8.01 -10.28
N PHE A 125 4.13 -7.50 -11.08
CA PHE A 125 5.53 -7.42 -10.68
C PHE A 125 5.78 -6.31 -9.65
N GLY A 126 5.12 -5.17 -9.79
CA GLY A 126 5.25 -4.04 -8.87
C GLY A 126 4.77 -4.33 -7.45
N ILE A 127 3.83 -5.29 -7.27
CA ILE A 127 3.34 -5.65 -5.93
C ILE A 127 4.26 -6.62 -5.21
N MET A 128 5.16 -7.34 -5.89
CA MET A 128 5.98 -8.39 -5.28
C MET A 128 6.87 -7.88 -4.14
N PRO A 129 7.66 -6.82 -4.31
CA PRO A 129 8.44 -6.25 -3.19
C PRO A 129 7.54 -5.80 -2.04
N TYR A 130 6.32 -5.35 -2.34
CA TYR A 130 5.39 -4.90 -1.31
C TYR A 130 4.77 -6.05 -0.50
N ILE A 131 4.48 -7.20 -1.13
CA ILE A 131 4.05 -8.42 -0.42
C ILE A 131 5.21 -8.95 0.42
N ALA A 132 6.43 -8.97 -0.12
CA ALA A 132 7.64 -9.35 0.62
C ALA A 132 7.84 -8.48 1.88
N LEU A 133 7.65 -7.16 1.75
CA LEU A 133 7.68 -6.21 2.86
C LEU A 133 6.66 -6.58 3.95
N GLN A 134 5.41 -6.92 3.58
CA GLN A 134 4.39 -7.28 4.56
C GLN A 134 4.73 -8.59 5.28
N LEU A 135 5.21 -9.61 4.56
CA LEU A 135 5.66 -10.86 5.15
C LEU A 135 6.85 -10.62 6.09
N LYS A 136 7.85 -9.82 5.66
CA LYS A 136 9.01 -9.44 6.48
C LYS A 136 8.59 -8.73 7.77
N ALA A 137 7.68 -7.77 7.68
CA ALA A 137 7.17 -7.04 8.83
C ALA A 137 6.45 -7.96 9.84
N MET A 138 5.63 -8.91 9.36
CA MET A 138 4.94 -9.87 10.23
C MET A 138 5.91 -10.85 10.89
N VAL A 139 6.81 -11.46 10.13
CA VAL A 139 7.82 -12.39 10.65
C VAL A 139 8.69 -11.69 11.69
N PHE A 140 9.23 -10.54 11.34
CA PHE A 140 10.08 -9.74 12.19
C PHE A 140 9.40 -9.31 13.50
N SER A 141 8.13 -8.88 13.41
CA SER A 141 7.36 -8.52 14.62
C SER A 141 7.10 -9.71 15.53
N LEU A 142 6.89 -10.90 14.99
CA LEU A 142 6.71 -12.13 15.76
C LEU A 142 8.04 -12.60 16.38
N SER A 143 9.17 -12.43 15.70
CA SER A 143 10.49 -12.84 16.21
C SER A 143 10.91 -12.09 17.46
N LEU A 144 10.40 -10.87 17.70
CA LEU A 144 10.71 -10.11 18.91
C LEU A 144 10.14 -10.72 20.21
N PHE A 145 9.21 -11.66 20.09
CA PHE A 145 8.60 -12.37 21.23
C PHE A 145 9.13 -13.80 21.40
N GLN A 146 10.18 -14.18 20.66
CA GLN A 146 10.76 -15.52 20.73
C GLN A 146 11.70 -15.67 21.93
N SER A 147 11.78 -16.93 22.41
CA SER A 147 12.85 -17.30 23.32
C SER A 147 14.19 -17.43 22.56
N PRO A 148 15.30 -16.95 23.11
CA PRO A 148 16.62 -17.16 22.51
C PRO A 148 16.97 -18.65 22.29
N ASP A 149 16.41 -19.54 23.12
CA ASP A 149 16.69 -20.99 23.12
C ASP A 149 15.94 -21.77 22.03
N ASP A 150 14.89 -21.19 21.42
CA ASP A 150 14.08 -21.82 20.37
C ASP A 150 13.68 -20.79 19.29
N PRO A 151 14.61 -20.40 18.41
CA PRO A 151 14.35 -19.43 17.36
C PRO A 151 13.45 -20.05 16.28
N LEU A 152 12.33 -19.39 15.99
CA LEU A 152 11.47 -19.78 14.87
C LEU A 152 12.20 -19.54 13.54
N ASP A 153 12.13 -20.50 12.64
CA ASP A 153 12.58 -20.35 11.28
C ASP A 153 11.73 -19.32 10.55
N GLY A 154 12.28 -18.14 10.25
CA GLY A 154 11.57 -17.03 9.62
C GLY A 154 10.95 -17.43 8.28
N ALA A 155 11.61 -18.27 7.48
CA ALA A 155 11.09 -18.75 6.21
C ALA A 155 9.85 -19.63 6.39
N LYS A 156 9.83 -20.50 7.40
CA LYS A 156 8.65 -21.34 7.73
C LYS A 156 7.48 -20.47 8.23
N VAL A 157 7.77 -19.50 9.09
CA VAL A 157 6.73 -18.57 9.58
C VAL A 157 6.14 -17.76 8.43
N ALA A 158 6.97 -17.22 7.54
CA ALA A 158 6.51 -16.50 6.35
C ALA A 158 5.64 -17.37 5.45
N LEU A 159 6.01 -18.64 5.24
CA LEU A 159 5.22 -19.58 4.45
C LEU A 159 3.84 -19.84 5.08
N ILE A 160 3.79 -20.09 6.39
CA ILE A 160 2.53 -20.30 7.12
C ILE A 160 1.63 -19.07 6.97
N ILE A 161 2.19 -17.87 7.17
CA ILE A 161 1.46 -16.61 7.01
C ILE A 161 0.94 -16.47 5.58
N ALA A 162 1.78 -16.70 4.56
CA ALA A 162 1.38 -16.60 3.16
C ALA A 162 0.24 -17.58 2.81
N VAL A 163 0.28 -18.82 3.33
CA VAL A 163 -0.79 -19.82 3.15
C VAL A 163 -2.08 -19.38 3.84
N LEU A 164 -2.01 -18.87 5.07
CA LEU A 164 -3.20 -18.37 5.79
C LEU A 164 -3.83 -17.18 5.05
N LEU A 165 -3.02 -16.25 4.54
CA LEU A 165 -3.50 -15.13 3.75
C LEU A 165 -4.12 -15.59 2.42
N ALA A 166 -3.55 -16.64 1.77
CA ALA A 166 -4.14 -17.22 0.57
C ALA A 166 -5.52 -17.82 0.84
N ILE A 167 -5.66 -18.60 1.92
CA ILE A 167 -6.93 -19.17 2.34
C ILE A 167 -7.95 -18.06 2.59
N PHE A 168 -7.58 -17.00 3.31
CA PHE A 168 -8.47 -15.88 3.57
C PHE A 168 -8.90 -15.19 2.27
N ALA A 169 -7.95 -14.82 1.41
CA ALA A 169 -8.24 -14.15 0.16
C ALA A 169 -9.12 -15.00 -0.78
N ILE A 170 -8.92 -16.32 -0.82
CA ILE A 170 -9.75 -17.25 -1.60
C ILE A 170 -11.17 -17.33 -1.04
N LEU A 171 -11.33 -17.44 0.28
CA LEU A 171 -12.64 -17.61 0.89
C LEU A 171 -13.51 -16.35 0.81
N PHE A 172 -12.92 -15.16 0.91
CA PHE A 172 -13.67 -13.91 0.97
C PHE A 172 -13.55 -13.04 -0.29
N GLY A 173 -12.46 -13.18 -1.04
CA GLY A 173 -12.22 -12.38 -2.25
C GLY A 173 -12.76 -12.98 -3.55
N THR A 174 -13.19 -14.26 -3.57
CA THR A 174 -13.56 -14.95 -4.81
C THR A 174 -14.90 -15.71 -4.72
N ARG A 175 -15.89 -15.12 -4.04
CA ARG A 175 -17.20 -15.79 -3.87
C ARG A 175 -18.12 -15.64 -5.06
N LYS A 176 -18.14 -14.48 -5.69
CA LYS A 176 -19.02 -14.17 -6.82
C LYS A 176 -18.23 -13.60 -7.98
N LEU A 177 -18.78 -13.66 -9.17
CA LEU A 177 -18.14 -13.28 -10.41
C LEU A 177 -18.56 -11.92 -10.94
N ASP A 178 -19.44 -11.25 -10.24
CA ASP A 178 -19.87 -9.95 -10.66
C ASP A 178 -18.71 -8.95 -10.51
N ALA A 179 -18.20 -8.43 -11.62
CA ALA A 179 -17.05 -7.54 -11.62
C ALA A 179 -17.35 -6.20 -10.94
N THR A 180 -18.63 -5.86 -10.83
CA THR A 180 -19.13 -4.64 -10.18
C THR A 180 -19.68 -4.91 -8.78
N GLU A 181 -19.59 -6.14 -8.30
CA GLU A 181 -20.13 -6.50 -6.99
C GLU A 181 -19.25 -5.96 -5.87
N HIS A 182 -19.87 -5.20 -4.99
CA HIS A 182 -19.27 -4.76 -3.75
C HIS A 182 -19.08 -5.93 -2.80
N ASN A 183 -17.92 -5.99 -2.14
CA ASN A 183 -17.58 -7.02 -1.15
C ASN A 183 -17.76 -6.48 0.28
N PRO A 184 -19.01 -6.43 0.82
CA PRO A 184 -19.27 -5.80 2.12
C PRO A 184 -18.55 -6.48 3.27
N GLY A 185 -18.35 -7.80 3.19
CA GLY A 185 -17.60 -8.56 4.19
C GLY A 185 -16.11 -8.17 4.23
N MET A 186 -15.48 -8.10 3.07
CA MET A 186 -14.10 -7.65 2.95
C MET A 186 -13.95 -6.19 3.39
N MET A 187 -14.85 -5.31 2.96
CA MET A 187 -14.82 -3.89 3.33
C MET A 187 -14.99 -3.67 4.84
N LEU A 188 -15.85 -4.45 5.50
CA LEU A 188 -16.01 -4.37 6.95
C LEU A 188 -14.74 -4.86 7.68
N ALA A 189 -14.15 -5.96 7.25
CA ALA A 189 -12.90 -6.47 7.83
C ALA A 189 -11.77 -5.42 7.70
N ILE A 190 -11.59 -4.81 6.51
CA ILE A 190 -10.59 -3.76 6.28
C ILE A 190 -10.86 -2.52 7.15
N ALA A 191 -12.13 -2.12 7.28
CA ALA A 191 -12.50 -0.98 8.14
C ALA A 191 -12.17 -1.27 9.61
N PHE A 192 -12.44 -2.48 10.08
CA PHE A 192 -12.08 -2.92 11.44
C PHE A 192 -10.56 -2.94 11.64
N GLU A 193 -9.80 -3.54 10.71
CA GLU A 193 -8.33 -3.51 10.73
C GLU A 193 -7.79 -2.07 10.77
N SER A 194 -8.43 -1.16 10.06
CA SER A 194 -8.03 0.25 10.05
C SER A 194 -8.22 0.92 11.41
N LEU A 195 -9.26 0.55 12.15
CA LEU A 195 -9.45 1.03 13.53
C LEU A 195 -8.41 0.41 14.47
N VAL A 196 -8.16 -0.90 14.37
CA VAL A 196 -7.19 -1.60 15.22
C VAL A 196 -5.78 -1.01 15.07
N LYS A 197 -5.29 -0.87 13.83
CA LYS A 197 -3.93 -0.34 13.59
C LYS A 197 -3.79 1.12 14.00
N LEU A 198 -4.81 1.97 13.76
CA LEU A 198 -4.76 3.37 14.22
C LEU A 198 -4.77 3.44 15.75
N ALA A 199 -5.67 2.71 16.39
CA ALA A 199 -5.76 2.70 17.85
C ALA A 199 -4.45 2.18 18.48
N ALA A 200 -3.86 1.12 17.93
CA ALA A 200 -2.58 0.59 18.38
C ALA A 200 -1.46 1.63 18.25
N PHE A 201 -1.35 2.28 17.09
CA PHE A 201 -0.29 3.26 16.82
C PHE A 201 -0.40 4.49 17.69
N VAL A 202 -1.62 5.04 17.83
CA VAL A 202 -1.89 6.21 18.69
C VAL A 202 -1.70 5.88 20.17
N LEU A 203 -2.09 4.68 20.60
CA LEU A 203 -1.91 4.23 21.99
C LEU A 203 -0.43 4.09 22.34
N VAL A 204 0.35 3.40 21.49
CA VAL A 204 1.81 3.28 21.68
C VAL A 204 2.47 4.66 21.66
N GLY A 205 2.19 5.47 20.64
CA GLY A 205 2.74 6.83 20.52
C GLY A 205 2.35 7.73 21.69
N GLY A 206 1.08 7.69 22.11
CA GLY A 206 0.57 8.46 23.23
C GLY A 206 1.24 8.08 24.56
N ILE A 207 1.34 6.80 24.87
CA ILE A 207 2.00 6.33 26.11
C ILE A 207 3.49 6.66 26.08
N VAL A 208 4.18 6.47 24.98
CA VAL A 208 5.61 6.81 24.87
C VAL A 208 5.82 8.31 25.01
N VAL A 209 5.07 9.15 24.30
CA VAL A 209 5.29 10.61 24.29
C VAL A 209 4.86 11.26 25.60
N PHE A 210 3.72 10.86 26.17
CA PHE A 210 3.14 11.52 27.35
C PHE A 210 3.32 10.75 28.65
N GLY A 211 3.61 9.44 28.60
CA GLY A 211 3.85 8.61 29.78
C GLY A 211 5.32 8.47 30.13
N VAL A 212 6.23 8.45 29.13
CA VAL A 212 7.67 8.31 29.34
C VAL A 212 8.37 9.67 29.27
N PHE A 213 7.97 10.49 28.31
CA PHE A 213 8.41 11.87 28.18
C PHE A 213 7.31 12.82 28.64
N GLY A 214 7.67 14.05 28.98
CA GLY A 214 6.71 15.09 29.37
C GLY A 214 5.90 15.70 28.22
N GLY A 215 5.88 15.04 27.03
CA GLY A 215 5.22 15.48 25.82
C GLY A 215 6.19 15.69 24.66
N PHE A 216 5.67 16.20 23.54
CA PHE A 216 6.46 16.41 22.32
C PHE A 216 7.67 17.34 22.51
N GLY A 217 7.51 18.42 23.32
CA GLY A 217 8.58 19.39 23.56
C GLY A 217 9.72 18.81 24.37
N ASP A 218 9.42 18.02 25.41
CA ASP A 218 10.43 17.38 26.24
C ASP A 218 11.18 16.31 25.45
N LEU A 219 10.46 15.46 24.69
CA LEU A 219 11.07 14.48 23.79
C LEU A 219 12.03 15.15 22.79
N TRP A 220 11.60 16.25 22.18
CA TRP A 220 12.44 16.99 21.22
C TRP A 220 13.70 17.56 21.90
N SER A 221 13.57 18.13 23.09
CA SER A 221 14.71 18.68 23.83
C SER A 221 15.72 17.59 24.21
N GLN A 222 15.26 16.43 24.68
CA GLN A 222 16.12 15.29 25.02
C GLN A 222 16.81 14.71 23.78
N ALA A 223 16.08 14.57 22.66
CA ALA A 223 16.64 14.09 21.39
C ALA A 223 17.70 15.07 20.85
N SER A 224 17.45 16.37 20.95
CA SER A 224 18.40 17.43 20.56
C SER A 224 19.65 17.42 21.43
N ALA A 225 19.47 17.30 22.77
CA ALA A 225 20.58 17.22 23.71
C ALA A 225 21.48 16.00 23.48
N LYS A 226 20.90 14.87 23.07
CA LYS A 226 21.64 13.65 22.70
C LYS A 226 22.22 13.69 21.28
N GLY A 227 21.88 14.70 20.46
CA GLY A 227 22.34 14.79 19.07
C GLY A 227 21.83 13.69 18.14
N VAL A 228 20.69 13.06 18.47
CA VAL A 228 20.17 11.91 17.71
C VAL A 228 19.23 12.28 16.57
N ILE A 229 18.91 13.57 16.40
CA ILE A 229 18.04 14.05 15.33
C ILE A 229 18.86 14.16 14.04
N VAL A 230 18.58 13.27 13.09
CA VAL A 230 19.23 13.28 11.78
C VAL A 230 18.44 14.21 10.85
N ASN A 231 19.13 15.15 10.21
CA ASN A 231 18.54 16.13 9.28
C ASN A 231 17.31 16.85 9.87
N PRO A 232 17.47 17.69 10.94
CA PRO A 232 16.33 18.33 11.61
C PRO A 232 15.60 19.34 10.71
N ASN A 233 16.24 19.84 9.65
CA ASN A 233 15.67 20.81 8.74
C ASN A 233 14.95 20.12 7.58
N LEU A 234 13.71 20.53 7.32
CA LEU A 234 12.94 20.04 6.19
C LEU A 234 13.59 20.47 4.86
N ARG A 235 14.05 19.48 4.09
CA ARG A 235 14.66 19.70 2.76
C ARG A 235 13.62 19.42 1.68
N LEU A 236 13.02 20.47 1.13
CA LEU A 236 11.99 20.34 0.10
C LEU A 236 12.51 19.66 -1.18
N GLU A 237 13.76 19.86 -1.52
CA GLU A 237 14.41 19.24 -2.69
C GLU A 237 14.47 17.71 -2.59
N ALA A 238 14.61 17.16 -1.39
CA ALA A 238 14.56 15.72 -1.15
C ALA A 238 13.12 15.20 -1.05
N LEU A 239 12.24 15.96 -0.40
CA LEU A 239 10.84 15.56 -0.16
C LEU A 239 9.99 15.57 -1.45
N MET A 240 10.19 16.55 -2.36
CA MET A 240 9.32 16.72 -3.52
C MET A 240 9.31 15.54 -4.50
N PRO A 241 10.44 14.90 -4.87
CA PRO A 241 10.43 13.72 -5.72
C PRO A 241 9.66 12.56 -5.10
N GLU A 242 9.89 12.28 -3.82
CA GLU A 242 9.21 11.21 -3.08
C GLU A 242 7.70 11.48 -2.97
N LEU A 243 7.32 12.73 -2.74
CA LEU A 243 5.93 13.17 -2.69
C LEU A 243 5.21 12.94 -4.03
N ILE A 244 5.86 13.28 -5.15
CA ILE A 244 5.30 13.06 -6.49
C ILE A 244 5.13 11.56 -6.75
N VAL A 245 6.14 10.74 -6.45
CA VAL A 245 6.07 9.28 -6.58
C VAL A 245 4.99 8.70 -5.67
N GLY A 246 4.91 9.18 -4.43
CA GLY A 246 3.90 8.76 -3.46
C GLY A 246 2.47 9.08 -3.91
N MET A 247 2.22 10.30 -4.42
CA MET A 247 0.92 10.68 -4.98
C MET A 247 0.57 9.85 -6.22
N ALA A 248 1.52 9.64 -7.12
CA ALA A 248 1.34 8.84 -8.33
C ALA A 248 1.00 7.39 -7.99
N ALA A 249 1.78 6.78 -7.09
CA ALA A 249 1.53 5.42 -6.62
C ALA A 249 0.18 5.30 -5.90
N PHE A 250 -0.19 6.26 -5.06
CA PHE A 250 -1.48 6.27 -4.37
C PHE A 250 -2.67 6.17 -5.34
N LEU A 251 -2.63 6.92 -6.45
CA LEU A 251 -3.70 6.91 -7.45
C LEU A 251 -3.74 5.62 -8.27
N CYS A 252 -2.57 5.03 -8.55
CA CYS A 252 -2.41 3.96 -9.53
C CYS A 252 -2.29 2.57 -8.93
N MET A 253 -2.03 2.46 -7.62
CA MET A 253 -1.89 1.19 -6.94
C MET A 253 -3.21 0.41 -7.00
N PRO A 254 -3.24 -0.82 -7.54
CA PRO A 254 -4.48 -1.56 -7.81
C PRO A 254 -5.41 -1.68 -6.60
N ARG A 255 -4.85 -2.03 -5.44
CA ARG A 255 -5.62 -2.15 -4.19
C ARG A 255 -6.26 -0.84 -3.76
N GLN A 256 -5.51 0.27 -3.88
CA GLN A 256 -6.01 1.59 -3.49
C GLN A 256 -7.05 2.10 -4.48
N PHE A 257 -6.81 1.90 -5.77
CA PHE A 257 -7.77 2.21 -6.82
C PHE A 257 -9.07 1.42 -6.61
N HIS A 258 -8.97 0.13 -6.30
CA HIS A 258 -10.14 -0.72 -6.06
C HIS A 258 -11.00 -0.18 -4.91
N VAL A 259 -10.42 0.04 -3.74
CA VAL A 259 -11.17 0.56 -2.58
C VAL A 259 -11.68 1.98 -2.83
N MET A 260 -10.85 2.85 -3.44
CA MET A 260 -11.16 4.27 -3.62
C MET A 260 -12.18 4.51 -4.73
N VAL A 261 -12.13 3.74 -5.82
CA VAL A 261 -12.91 4.02 -7.04
C VAL A 261 -13.96 2.94 -7.30
N VAL A 262 -13.59 1.65 -7.22
CA VAL A 262 -14.49 0.55 -7.55
C VAL A 262 -15.53 0.33 -6.44
N GLU A 263 -15.10 0.31 -5.17
CA GLU A 263 -15.98 0.14 -4.01
C GLU A 263 -16.78 1.41 -3.63
N ALA A 264 -16.44 2.56 -4.21
CA ALA A 264 -17.23 3.78 -4.00
C ALA A 264 -18.63 3.62 -4.62
N GLU A 265 -19.70 3.76 -3.85
CA GLU A 265 -21.07 3.69 -4.38
C GLU A 265 -21.48 4.94 -5.16
N GLY A 266 -20.80 6.06 -4.93
CA GLY A 266 -21.05 7.32 -5.60
C GLY A 266 -20.43 8.54 -4.90
N GLU A 267 -20.75 9.72 -5.40
CA GLU A 267 -20.19 10.98 -4.91
C GLU A 267 -20.43 11.25 -3.42
N GLN A 268 -21.60 10.85 -2.89
CA GLN A 268 -21.95 11.10 -1.48
C GLN A 268 -21.06 10.30 -0.53
N THR A 269 -20.66 9.09 -0.91
CA THR A 269 -19.77 8.25 -0.14
C THR A 269 -18.36 8.84 -0.12
N LEU A 270 -17.87 9.29 -1.29
CA LEU A 270 -16.58 9.95 -1.45
C LEU A 270 -16.50 11.28 -0.68
N SER A 271 -17.59 12.04 -0.64
CA SER A 271 -17.65 13.35 0.05
C SER A 271 -17.38 13.24 1.56
N LYS A 272 -17.87 12.20 2.24
CA LYS A 272 -17.52 11.95 3.65
C LYS A 272 -16.06 11.56 3.82
N ALA A 273 -15.54 10.72 2.94
CA ALA A 273 -14.15 10.28 2.98
C ALA A 273 -13.16 11.44 2.76
N ARG A 274 -13.57 12.52 2.09
CA ARG A 274 -12.77 13.72 1.82
C ARG A 274 -12.08 14.28 3.06
N TRP A 275 -12.73 14.23 4.22
CA TRP A 275 -12.19 14.77 5.46
C TRP A 275 -11.76 13.69 6.44
N LEU A 276 -12.50 12.57 6.47
CA LEU A 276 -12.21 11.50 7.43
C LEU A 276 -10.90 10.78 7.11
N PHE A 277 -10.61 10.55 5.83
CA PHE A 277 -9.36 9.88 5.45
C PHE A 277 -8.12 10.76 5.67
N PRO A 278 -8.07 12.04 5.27
CA PRO A 278 -6.97 12.93 5.68
C PRO A 278 -6.78 13.06 7.18
N LEU A 279 -7.87 13.13 7.96
CA LEU A 279 -7.79 13.16 9.42
C LEU A 279 -7.16 11.86 9.96
N TYR A 280 -7.58 10.70 9.46
CA TYR A 280 -7.00 9.41 9.82
C TYR A 280 -5.50 9.36 9.53
N ILE A 281 -5.10 9.74 8.31
CA ILE A 281 -3.71 9.76 7.86
C ILE A 281 -2.88 10.76 8.67
N GLY A 282 -3.41 11.95 8.95
CA GLY A 282 -2.74 12.97 9.75
C GLY A 282 -2.52 12.52 11.18
N LEU A 283 -3.53 11.89 11.80
CA LEU A 283 -3.42 11.35 13.16
C LEU A 283 -2.39 10.20 13.22
N PHE A 284 -2.33 9.37 12.18
CA PHE A 284 -1.32 8.32 12.07
C PHE A 284 0.09 8.92 11.95
N GLY A 285 0.30 9.87 11.03
CA GLY A 285 1.58 10.52 10.79
C GLY A 285 2.10 11.34 11.98
N LEU A 286 1.21 11.81 12.87
CA LEU A 286 1.56 12.63 14.04
C LEU A 286 2.56 11.94 14.97
N PHE A 287 2.46 10.63 15.16
CA PHE A 287 3.31 9.88 16.08
C PHE A 287 4.54 9.23 15.44
N VAL A 288 4.71 9.30 14.12
CA VAL A 288 5.85 8.67 13.43
C VAL A 288 7.18 9.25 13.88
N GLY A 289 7.38 10.57 13.73
CA GLY A 289 8.60 11.26 14.14
C GLY A 289 8.87 11.11 15.64
N PRO A 290 7.88 11.35 16.52
CA PRO A 290 8.04 11.13 17.96
C PRO A 290 8.46 9.72 18.34
N LEU A 291 7.87 8.67 17.75
CA LEU A 291 8.29 7.29 18.01
C LEU A 291 9.71 7.00 17.51
N ALA A 292 10.12 7.58 16.37
CA ALA A 292 11.47 7.49 15.88
C ALA A 292 12.49 8.14 16.82
N LEU A 293 12.18 9.35 17.32
CA LEU A 293 13.04 10.04 18.30
C LEU A 293 13.12 9.29 19.62
N ALA A 294 11.97 8.82 20.14
CA ALA A 294 11.95 8.02 21.36
C ALA A 294 12.79 6.75 21.24
N GLY A 295 12.69 6.04 20.09
CA GLY A 295 13.53 4.88 19.79
C GLY A 295 15.02 5.21 19.78
N LYS A 296 15.40 6.29 19.12
CA LYS A 296 16.81 6.76 19.13
C LYS A 296 17.29 7.18 20.52
N VAL A 297 16.44 7.83 21.30
CA VAL A 297 16.81 8.29 22.68
C VAL A 297 16.95 7.14 23.66
N LEU A 298 16.07 6.13 23.61
CA LEU A 298 16.01 5.04 24.60
C LEU A 298 16.75 3.78 24.16
N LEU A 299 16.70 3.43 22.88
CA LEU A 299 17.24 2.18 22.35
C LEU A 299 18.53 2.39 21.55
N GLY A 300 18.74 3.60 21.01
CA GLY A 300 19.88 3.90 20.15
C GLY A 300 19.87 3.03 18.89
N ASP A 301 21.07 2.60 18.46
CA ASP A 301 21.28 1.76 17.29
C ASP A 301 21.45 0.26 17.67
N SER A 302 21.11 -0.13 18.90
CA SER A 302 21.18 -1.51 19.37
C SER A 302 20.16 -2.44 18.72
N VAL A 303 19.07 -1.89 18.20
CA VAL A 303 18.01 -2.59 17.49
C VAL A 303 17.66 -1.86 16.19
N SER A 304 17.13 -2.60 15.21
CA SER A 304 16.68 -2.00 13.96
C SER A 304 15.60 -0.94 14.21
N ALA A 305 15.72 0.22 13.59
CA ALA A 305 14.78 1.32 13.74
C ALA A 305 13.35 0.96 13.28
N ASP A 306 13.20 0.03 12.33
CA ASP A 306 11.91 -0.52 11.91
C ASP A 306 11.19 -1.28 13.05
N THR A 307 11.88 -1.64 14.13
CA THR A 307 11.27 -2.33 15.29
C THR A 307 10.88 -1.42 16.44
N TYR A 308 11.21 -0.15 16.40
CA TYR A 308 11.02 0.77 17.55
C TYR A 308 9.59 0.75 18.09
N VAL A 309 8.57 0.65 17.22
CA VAL A 309 7.16 0.63 17.65
C VAL A 309 6.85 -0.53 18.62
N ILE A 310 7.55 -1.67 18.47
CA ILE A 310 7.35 -2.87 19.32
C ILE A 310 8.41 -2.91 20.43
N ASN A 311 9.67 -2.57 20.12
CA ASN A 311 10.74 -2.63 21.10
C ASN A 311 10.67 -1.54 22.17
N LEU A 312 10.10 -0.37 21.88
CA LEU A 312 9.88 0.66 22.91
C LEU A 312 9.00 0.13 24.05
N PRO A 313 7.80 -0.43 23.80
CA PRO A 313 7.02 -1.07 24.86
C PRO A 313 7.73 -2.18 25.61
N LEU A 314 8.53 -3.02 24.90
CA LEU A 314 9.30 -4.09 25.54
C LEU A 314 10.39 -3.54 26.47
N ALA A 315 11.11 -2.51 26.05
CA ALA A 315 12.12 -1.85 26.86
C ALA A 315 11.56 -1.08 28.08
N LEU A 316 10.26 -0.76 28.05
CA LEU A 316 9.52 -0.11 29.11
C LEU A 316 8.84 -1.11 30.06
N ASP A 317 9.17 -2.41 29.99
CA ASP A 317 8.51 -3.49 30.75
C ASP A 317 6.98 -3.52 30.60
N ALA A 318 6.48 -3.13 29.42
CA ALA A 318 5.06 -3.10 29.07
C ALA A 318 4.72 -4.12 27.97
N PRO A 319 4.80 -5.43 28.23
CA PRO A 319 4.60 -6.48 27.21
C PRO A 319 3.19 -6.44 26.61
N TRP A 320 2.18 -6.03 27.38
CA TRP A 320 0.82 -5.85 26.86
C TRP A 320 0.76 -4.80 25.74
N LEU A 321 1.52 -3.70 25.87
CA LEU A 321 1.56 -2.64 24.85
C LEU A 321 2.34 -3.11 23.61
N ALA A 322 3.37 -3.94 23.78
CA ALA A 322 4.07 -4.59 22.67
C ALA A 322 3.14 -5.55 21.89
N ILE A 323 2.26 -6.28 22.59
CA ILE A 323 1.23 -7.12 21.94
C ILE A 323 0.23 -6.25 21.17
N VAL A 324 -0.17 -5.11 21.70
CA VAL A 324 -1.03 -4.15 20.97
C VAL A 324 -0.33 -3.65 19.71
N ALA A 325 0.96 -3.31 19.79
CA ALA A 325 1.76 -2.92 18.62
C ALA A 325 1.86 -4.06 17.58
N LEU A 326 2.04 -5.29 18.03
CA LEU A 326 2.02 -6.48 17.16
C LEU A 326 0.67 -6.63 16.44
N LEU A 327 -0.44 -6.54 17.17
CA LEU A 327 -1.78 -6.60 16.56
C LEU A 327 -1.99 -5.49 15.54
N GLY A 328 -1.48 -4.28 15.82
CA GLY A 328 -1.45 -3.16 14.86
C GLY A 328 -0.66 -3.50 13.60
N THR A 329 0.51 -4.13 13.74
CA THR A 329 1.34 -4.58 12.61
C THR A 329 0.65 -5.65 11.79
N LEU A 330 0.11 -6.69 12.44
CA LEU A 330 -0.65 -7.75 11.76
C LEU A 330 -1.84 -7.17 11.00
N SER A 331 -2.60 -6.28 11.66
CA SER A 331 -3.73 -5.58 11.06
C SER A 331 -3.31 -4.75 9.82
N ALA A 332 -2.18 -4.06 9.90
CA ALA A 332 -1.68 -3.24 8.80
C ALA A 332 -1.22 -4.08 7.60
N ALA A 333 -0.65 -5.26 7.86
CA ALA A 333 -0.12 -6.14 6.83
C ALA A 333 -1.19 -7.01 6.17
N THR A 334 -2.08 -7.64 6.96
CA THR A 334 -3.07 -8.61 6.46
C THR A 334 -4.06 -7.98 5.49
N GLY A 335 -4.70 -6.88 5.86
CA GLY A 335 -5.67 -6.20 5.00
C GLY A 335 -5.07 -5.72 3.68
N MET A 336 -3.84 -5.22 3.75
CA MET A 336 -3.11 -4.80 2.55
C MET A 336 -2.91 -5.98 1.58
N VAL A 337 -2.37 -7.10 2.05
CA VAL A 337 -2.07 -8.26 1.19
C VAL A 337 -3.35 -8.84 0.60
N ILE A 338 -4.38 -9.01 1.42
CA ILE A 338 -5.66 -9.58 0.97
C ILE A 338 -6.26 -8.77 -0.18
N VAL A 339 -6.38 -7.46 0.00
CA VAL A 339 -6.96 -6.59 -1.05
C VAL A 339 -6.09 -6.58 -2.31
N ALA A 340 -4.77 -6.55 -2.15
CA ALA A 340 -3.85 -6.53 -3.28
C ALA A 340 -3.96 -7.79 -4.13
N VAL A 341 -3.92 -8.98 -3.50
CA VAL A 341 -3.97 -10.25 -4.25
C VAL A 341 -5.34 -10.49 -4.89
N VAL A 342 -6.43 -10.11 -4.20
CA VAL A 342 -7.78 -10.19 -4.75
C VAL A 342 -7.91 -9.26 -5.98
N THR A 343 -7.50 -8.01 -5.86
CA THR A 343 -7.60 -7.04 -6.96
C THR A 343 -6.78 -7.47 -8.16
N ILE A 344 -5.53 -7.92 -7.97
CA ILE A 344 -4.68 -8.38 -9.08
C ILE A 344 -5.24 -9.67 -9.69
N SER A 345 -5.82 -10.58 -8.89
CA SER A 345 -6.48 -11.78 -9.43
C SER A 345 -7.68 -11.44 -10.32
N VAL A 346 -8.43 -10.39 -9.98
CA VAL A 346 -9.50 -9.84 -10.82
C VAL A 346 -8.93 -9.26 -12.11
N MET A 347 -7.84 -8.50 -12.04
CA MET A 347 -7.17 -7.96 -13.23
C MET A 347 -6.67 -9.07 -14.16
N ILE A 348 -5.97 -10.09 -13.64
CA ILE A 348 -5.52 -11.25 -14.42
C ILE A 348 -6.71 -11.96 -15.08
N SER A 349 -7.76 -12.19 -14.31
CA SER A 349 -8.96 -12.86 -14.80
C SER A 349 -9.64 -12.07 -15.92
N ASN A 350 -9.86 -10.78 -15.75
CA ASN A 350 -10.62 -9.96 -16.67
C ASN A 350 -9.80 -9.57 -17.91
N GLU A 351 -8.51 -9.24 -17.71
CA GLU A 351 -7.68 -8.69 -18.79
C GLU A 351 -6.91 -9.76 -19.59
N TRP A 352 -6.68 -10.92 -18.99
CA TRP A 352 -5.94 -12.01 -19.67
C TRP A 352 -6.84 -13.18 -20.00
N LEU A 353 -7.50 -13.76 -19.00
CA LEU A 353 -8.19 -15.03 -19.17
C LEU A 353 -9.49 -14.90 -19.97
N VAL A 354 -10.35 -13.96 -19.63
CA VAL A 354 -11.64 -13.76 -20.31
C VAL A 354 -11.46 -13.50 -21.81
N PRO A 355 -10.56 -12.62 -22.26
CA PRO A 355 -10.34 -12.40 -23.70
C PRO A 355 -9.81 -13.64 -24.43
N VAL A 356 -8.94 -14.43 -23.79
CA VAL A 356 -8.43 -15.69 -24.37
C VAL A 356 -9.56 -16.71 -24.53
N LEU A 357 -10.39 -16.88 -23.49
CA LEU A 357 -11.53 -17.81 -23.53
C LEU A 357 -12.58 -17.41 -24.55
N LEU A 358 -12.81 -16.10 -24.76
CA LEU A 358 -13.70 -15.58 -25.78
C LEU A 358 -13.18 -15.88 -27.20
N ARG A 359 -11.88 -15.68 -27.44
CA ARG A 359 -11.24 -15.90 -28.75
C ARG A 359 -11.19 -17.40 -29.13
N THR A 360 -10.97 -18.27 -28.16
CA THR A 360 -10.91 -19.72 -28.39
C THR A 360 -12.29 -20.37 -28.59
N GLY A 361 -13.37 -19.58 -28.50
CA GLY A 361 -14.74 -20.09 -28.68
C GLY A 361 -15.22 -21.05 -27.59
N GLN A 362 -14.45 -21.22 -26.53
CA GLN A 362 -14.81 -22.12 -25.42
C GLN A 362 -16.08 -21.68 -24.70
N ILE A 363 -16.40 -20.38 -24.72
CA ILE A 363 -17.63 -19.84 -24.10
C ILE A 363 -18.87 -20.22 -24.89
N ARG A 364 -18.79 -20.36 -26.22
CA ARG A 364 -19.92 -20.74 -27.05
C ARG A 364 -20.40 -22.19 -26.78
N ARG A 365 -19.55 -23.04 -26.22
CA ARG A 365 -19.82 -24.46 -25.97
C ARG A 365 -20.21 -24.79 -24.53
N LYS A 366 -20.11 -23.84 -23.59
CA LYS A 366 -20.33 -24.07 -22.15
C LYS A 366 -21.51 -23.30 -21.63
N ASN A 367 -22.25 -23.91 -20.69
CA ASN A 367 -23.27 -23.22 -19.91
C ASN A 367 -22.63 -22.12 -19.06
N PHE A 368 -23.33 -21.02 -18.83
CA PHE A 368 -22.86 -19.87 -18.03
C PHE A 368 -22.33 -20.28 -16.63
N SER A 369 -22.93 -21.29 -15.99
CA SER A 369 -22.48 -21.80 -14.70
C SER A 369 -21.08 -22.45 -14.75
N GLN A 370 -20.76 -23.17 -15.82
CA GLN A 370 -19.44 -23.79 -16.00
C GLN A 370 -18.36 -22.74 -16.28
N PHE A 371 -18.68 -21.73 -17.07
CA PHE A 371 -17.79 -20.61 -17.32
C PHE A 371 -17.50 -19.84 -16.02
N SER A 372 -18.54 -19.57 -15.25
CA SER A 372 -18.45 -18.93 -13.94
C SER A 372 -17.54 -19.68 -12.97
N GLN A 373 -17.68 -20.99 -12.87
CA GLN A 373 -16.84 -21.83 -12.02
C GLN A 373 -15.38 -21.82 -12.47
N GLN A 374 -15.11 -21.91 -13.77
CA GLN A 374 -13.73 -21.86 -14.30
C GLN A 374 -13.03 -20.53 -13.98
N LEU A 375 -13.76 -19.44 -14.09
CA LEU A 375 -13.23 -18.12 -13.78
C LEU A 375 -12.92 -17.97 -12.28
N LEU A 376 -13.77 -18.52 -11.40
CA LEU A 376 -13.51 -18.56 -9.96
C LEU A 376 -12.28 -19.41 -9.62
N TYR A 377 -12.12 -20.59 -10.24
CA TYR A 377 -10.93 -21.42 -10.06
C TYR A 377 -9.67 -20.70 -10.53
N ALA A 378 -9.72 -20.01 -11.66
CA ALA A 378 -8.58 -19.23 -12.16
C ALA A 378 -8.21 -18.08 -11.22
N ARG A 379 -9.19 -17.35 -10.65
CA ARG A 379 -8.93 -16.32 -9.64
C ARG A 379 -8.27 -16.89 -8.39
N ARG A 380 -8.77 -18.04 -7.89
CA ARG A 380 -8.20 -18.75 -6.73
C ARG A 380 -6.77 -19.19 -6.98
N LEU A 381 -6.50 -19.77 -8.16
CA LEU A 381 -5.16 -20.15 -8.57
C LEU A 381 -4.24 -18.91 -8.69
N SER A 382 -4.73 -17.82 -9.29
CA SER A 382 -3.97 -16.57 -9.37
C SER A 382 -3.60 -16.03 -7.99
N ILE A 383 -4.52 -16.05 -7.01
CA ILE A 383 -4.23 -15.66 -5.62
C ILE A 383 -3.11 -16.50 -5.03
N ALA A 384 -3.21 -17.84 -5.16
CA ALA A 384 -2.19 -18.75 -4.65
C ALA A 384 -0.81 -18.51 -5.31
N LEU A 385 -0.77 -18.31 -6.63
CA LEU A 385 0.45 -18.02 -7.38
C LEU A 385 1.05 -16.66 -6.98
N ILE A 386 0.24 -15.61 -6.86
CA ILE A 386 0.71 -14.28 -6.45
C ILE A 386 1.36 -14.34 -5.06
N LEU A 387 0.76 -15.05 -4.11
CA LEU A 387 1.32 -15.20 -2.78
C LEU A 387 2.56 -16.11 -2.75
N ALA A 388 2.60 -17.16 -3.57
CA ALA A 388 3.82 -17.94 -3.75
C ALA A 388 4.97 -17.09 -4.30
N PHE A 389 4.74 -16.26 -5.33
CA PHE A 389 5.74 -15.32 -5.82
C PHE A 389 6.12 -14.27 -4.78
N GLY A 390 5.16 -13.77 -4.01
CA GLY A 390 5.43 -12.86 -2.89
C GLY A 390 6.32 -13.50 -1.81
N TYR A 391 6.10 -14.78 -1.50
CA TYR A 391 6.94 -15.53 -0.59
C TYR A 391 8.37 -15.73 -1.15
N PHE A 392 8.52 -16.10 -2.43
CA PHE A 392 9.84 -16.17 -3.06
C PHE A 392 10.55 -14.80 -3.09
N SER A 393 9.80 -13.72 -3.32
CA SER A 393 10.33 -12.36 -3.21
C SER A 393 10.79 -12.06 -1.78
N TYR A 394 10.05 -12.48 -0.75
CA TYR A 394 10.46 -12.36 0.64
C TYR A 394 11.81 -13.05 0.87
N LEU A 395 11.98 -14.31 0.43
CA LEU A 395 13.25 -15.03 0.57
C LEU A 395 14.42 -14.32 -0.14
N SER A 396 14.14 -13.65 -1.26
CA SER A 396 15.17 -12.91 -2.03
C SER A 396 15.57 -11.59 -1.36
N PHE A 397 14.68 -10.95 -0.61
CA PHE A 397 14.91 -9.67 0.07
C PHE A 397 15.12 -9.81 1.59
N GLU A 398 15.22 -11.02 2.13
CA GLU A 398 15.31 -11.26 3.58
C GLU A 398 16.54 -10.60 4.20
N SER A 399 17.65 -10.58 3.50
CA SER A 399 18.95 -10.14 4.03
C SER A 399 19.25 -8.64 3.86
N SER A 400 18.52 -7.91 3.02
CA SER A 400 19.12 -6.71 2.46
C SER A 400 18.53 -5.38 2.90
N ASP A 401 17.22 -5.22 3.10
CA ASP A 401 16.68 -3.85 3.05
C ASP A 401 15.73 -3.47 4.18
N SER A 402 15.74 -2.17 4.51
CA SER A 402 14.72 -1.54 5.34
C SER A 402 13.33 -1.73 4.69
N LEU A 403 12.28 -1.76 5.51
CA LEU A 403 10.90 -1.84 5.02
C LEU A 403 10.57 -0.70 4.06
N SER A 404 11.18 0.48 4.28
CA SER A 404 10.99 1.66 3.44
C SER A 404 11.49 1.47 2.02
N ASN A 405 12.66 0.87 1.82
CA ASN A 405 13.24 0.63 0.51
C ASN A 405 12.34 -0.28 -0.35
N LEU A 406 11.83 -1.36 0.23
CA LEU A 406 10.90 -2.27 -0.45
C LEU A 406 9.59 -1.56 -0.82
N GLY A 407 9.10 -0.70 0.07
CA GLY A 407 7.90 0.11 -0.18
C GLY A 407 8.09 1.09 -1.33
N MET A 408 9.19 1.86 -1.32
CA MET A 408 9.51 2.81 -2.38
C MET A 408 9.75 2.14 -3.72
N LEU A 409 10.38 0.97 -3.73
CA LEU A 409 10.55 0.17 -4.94
C LEU A 409 9.21 -0.15 -5.61
N SER A 410 8.23 -0.61 -4.84
CA SER A 410 6.88 -0.87 -5.35
C SER A 410 6.16 0.41 -5.79
N PHE A 411 6.30 1.51 -5.06
CA PHE A 411 5.71 2.79 -5.43
C PHE A 411 6.25 3.28 -6.76
N GLY A 412 7.55 3.13 -7.00
CA GLY A 412 8.18 3.44 -8.28
C GLY A 412 7.57 2.68 -9.46
N ALA A 413 7.24 1.39 -9.29
CA ALA A 413 6.56 0.62 -10.33
C ALA A 413 5.16 1.18 -10.63
N PHE A 414 4.35 1.47 -9.61
CA PHE A 414 3.00 1.98 -9.80
C PHE A 414 2.96 3.43 -10.30
N ALA A 415 3.93 4.24 -9.93
CA ALA A 415 4.03 5.63 -10.39
C ALA A 415 4.12 5.76 -11.92
N GLN A 416 4.64 4.73 -12.62
CA GLN A 416 4.70 4.69 -14.08
C GLN A 416 3.31 4.74 -14.76
N LEU A 417 2.26 4.40 -14.04
CA LEU A 417 0.89 4.42 -14.56
C LEU A 417 0.24 5.81 -14.46
N ALA A 418 0.75 6.69 -13.61
CA ALA A 418 0.12 7.97 -13.31
C ALA A 418 0.01 8.92 -14.52
N PRO A 419 1.02 9.07 -15.40
CA PRO A 419 0.88 9.90 -16.59
C PRO A 419 -0.25 9.44 -17.51
N ALA A 420 -0.44 8.13 -17.63
CA ALA A 420 -1.53 7.56 -18.44
C ALA A 420 -2.89 7.78 -17.79
N LEU A 421 -3.00 7.62 -16.47
CA LEU A 421 -4.25 7.82 -15.73
C LEU A 421 -4.65 9.29 -15.73
N VAL A 422 -3.77 10.19 -15.31
CA VAL A 422 -4.05 11.64 -15.21
C VAL A 422 -4.18 12.24 -16.60
N GLY A 423 -3.28 11.91 -17.52
CA GLY A 423 -3.37 12.32 -18.93
C GLY A 423 -4.66 11.83 -19.58
N GLY A 424 -5.10 10.61 -19.27
CA GLY A 424 -6.38 10.07 -19.73
C GLY A 424 -7.59 10.89 -19.29
N LEU A 425 -7.55 11.51 -18.12
CA LEU A 425 -8.62 12.34 -17.58
C LEU A 425 -8.68 13.76 -18.17
N TYR A 426 -7.53 14.34 -18.50
CA TYR A 426 -7.43 15.77 -18.81
C TYR A 426 -6.86 16.07 -20.19
N TRP A 427 -6.06 15.19 -20.77
CA TRP A 427 -5.39 15.43 -22.05
C TRP A 427 -6.11 14.75 -23.21
N LYS A 428 -6.76 15.55 -24.07
CA LYS A 428 -7.54 15.08 -25.22
C LYS A 428 -6.70 14.39 -26.31
N HIS A 429 -5.46 14.83 -26.49
CA HIS A 429 -4.56 14.34 -27.54
C HIS A 429 -3.73 13.12 -27.12
N GLY A 430 -3.87 12.62 -25.90
CA GLY A 430 -3.22 11.39 -25.45
C GLY A 430 -3.61 10.22 -26.34
N ASN A 431 -2.61 9.52 -26.87
CA ASN A 431 -2.82 8.39 -27.77
C ASN A 431 -2.29 7.07 -27.17
N ARG A 432 -2.80 5.95 -27.68
CA ARG A 432 -2.46 4.61 -27.21
C ARG A 432 -0.98 4.27 -27.36
N ALA A 433 -0.35 4.65 -28.48
CA ALA A 433 1.05 4.31 -28.75
C ALA A 433 2.01 5.02 -27.76
N GLY A 434 1.79 6.31 -27.51
CA GLY A 434 2.58 7.07 -26.54
C GLY A 434 2.46 6.52 -25.13
N VAL A 435 1.26 6.15 -24.69
CA VAL A 435 1.04 5.52 -23.37
C VAL A 435 1.75 4.17 -23.27
N PHE A 436 1.62 3.32 -24.28
CA PHE A 436 2.27 2.01 -24.33
C PHE A 436 3.79 2.14 -24.24
N LEU A 437 4.39 2.99 -25.09
CA LEU A 437 5.84 3.21 -25.11
C LEU A 437 6.34 3.85 -23.80
N GLY A 438 5.62 4.83 -23.26
CA GLY A 438 5.98 5.46 -22.00
C GLY A 438 5.98 4.47 -20.83
N MET A 439 4.95 3.63 -20.72
CA MET A 439 4.91 2.59 -19.69
C MET A 439 5.97 1.50 -19.90
N ALA A 440 6.19 1.05 -21.13
CA ALA A 440 7.19 0.03 -21.42
C ALA A 440 8.60 0.53 -21.11
N ALA A 441 8.93 1.78 -21.46
CA ALA A 441 10.21 2.39 -21.15
C ALA A 441 10.39 2.61 -19.63
N GLY A 442 9.39 3.18 -18.96
CA GLY A 442 9.43 3.44 -17.53
C GLY A 442 9.53 2.16 -16.70
N PHE A 443 8.72 1.15 -17.03
CA PHE A 443 8.76 -0.13 -16.34
C PHE A 443 10.03 -0.93 -16.67
N GLY A 444 10.53 -0.85 -17.90
CA GLY A 444 11.81 -1.44 -18.29
C GLY A 444 12.98 -0.85 -17.53
N LEU A 445 13.01 0.48 -17.35
CA LEU A 445 14.01 1.15 -16.53
C LEU A 445 13.89 0.74 -15.06
N TRP A 446 12.68 0.70 -14.52
CA TRP A 446 12.44 0.23 -13.15
C TRP A 446 12.94 -1.21 -12.95
N GLY A 447 12.61 -2.13 -13.87
CA GLY A 447 13.08 -3.52 -13.81
C GLY A 447 14.59 -3.66 -13.91
N PHE A 448 15.23 -2.87 -14.78
CA PHE A 448 16.69 -2.82 -14.90
C PHE A 448 17.36 -2.39 -13.58
N LEU A 449 16.78 -1.39 -12.91
CA LEU A 449 17.30 -0.89 -11.65
C LEU A 449 17.08 -1.88 -10.50
N LEU A 450 15.95 -2.59 -10.50
CA LEU A 450 15.67 -3.69 -9.59
C LEU A 450 16.76 -4.79 -9.69
N LEU A 451 17.14 -5.16 -10.91
CA LEU A 451 18.16 -6.19 -11.16
C LEU A 451 19.59 -5.74 -10.81
N LYS A 452 19.86 -4.43 -10.85
CA LYS A 452 21.20 -3.88 -10.48
C LYS A 452 21.47 -3.82 -8.98
N GLY A 453 20.48 -4.06 -8.16
CA GLY A 453 20.59 -4.03 -6.70
C GLY A 453 20.00 -2.80 -6.05
N SER A 454 19.52 -2.97 -4.86
CA SER A 454 18.68 -2.04 -4.09
C SER A 454 19.31 -0.69 -3.71
N GLY A 455 20.63 -0.56 -3.74
CA GLY A 455 21.33 0.71 -3.50
C GLY A 455 21.20 1.73 -4.66
N ALA A 456 20.64 1.31 -5.80
CA ALA A 456 20.49 2.16 -6.98
C ALA A 456 19.30 3.13 -6.92
N TRP A 457 18.44 3.04 -5.90
CA TRP A 457 17.23 3.88 -5.84
C TRP A 457 17.54 5.37 -5.60
N GLU A 458 18.52 5.67 -4.77
CA GLU A 458 19.00 7.04 -4.62
C GLU A 458 19.54 7.61 -5.96
N GLY A 459 20.21 6.78 -6.74
CA GLY A 459 20.67 7.11 -8.10
C GLY A 459 19.53 7.32 -9.10
N VAL A 460 18.41 6.61 -8.96
CA VAL A 460 17.23 6.77 -9.86
C VAL A 460 16.52 8.08 -9.61
N LEU A 461 16.29 8.44 -8.37
CA LEU A 461 15.67 9.74 -8.03
C LEU A 461 16.58 10.88 -8.43
N ALA A 462 17.89 10.77 -8.19
CA ALA A 462 18.88 11.75 -8.65
C ALA A 462 18.94 11.83 -10.19
N GLY A 463 18.92 10.69 -10.89
CA GLY A 463 18.94 10.66 -12.36
C GLY A 463 17.67 11.19 -13.01
N GLN A 464 16.48 10.92 -12.44
CA GLN A 464 15.23 11.52 -12.93
C GLN A 464 15.19 13.03 -12.67
N PHE A 465 15.80 13.49 -11.58
CA PHE A 465 15.89 14.90 -11.26
C PHE A 465 16.91 15.63 -12.17
N GLU A 466 18.02 14.98 -12.52
CA GLU A 466 18.97 15.50 -13.52
C GLU A 466 18.36 15.53 -14.93
N LEU A 467 17.54 14.55 -15.30
CA LEU A 467 16.76 14.58 -16.55
C LEU A 467 15.73 15.73 -16.56
N LEU A 468 15.06 15.98 -15.43
CA LEU A 468 14.14 17.11 -15.27
C LEU A 468 14.89 18.45 -15.26
N LYS A 469 16.11 18.53 -14.70
CA LYS A 469 16.99 19.71 -14.80
C LYS A 469 17.51 19.91 -16.23
N ALA A 470 17.83 18.85 -16.95
CA ALA A 470 18.24 18.91 -18.35
C ALA A 470 17.09 19.33 -19.28
N LEU A 471 15.85 19.10 -18.88
CA LEU A 471 14.63 19.60 -19.51
C LEU A 471 14.27 21.05 -19.08
N LYS A 472 15.25 21.83 -18.55
CA LYS A 472 15.05 23.27 -18.38
C LYS A 472 14.44 23.86 -19.65
N PRO A 473 13.37 24.66 -19.53
CA PRO A 473 12.72 25.20 -20.71
C PRO A 473 13.75 25.91 -21.57
N MET A 474 13.75 25.65 -22.86
CA MET A 474 14.39 26.46 -23.88
C MET A 474 13.76 27.86 -23.91
N SER A 475 13.83 28.59 -22.81
CA SER A 475 13.35 29.97 -22.66
C SER A 475 14.48 30.97 -22.68
N THR A 476 15.57 30.68 -23.41
CA THR A 476 16.54 31.69 -23.83
C THR A 476 16.82 31.52 -25.32
N ILE A 477 15.78 31.75 -26.13
CA ILE A 477 16.00 32.23 -27.49
C ILE A 477 16.42 33.69 -27.31
N PRO A 478 17.62 34.11 -27.73
CA PRO A 478 17.99 35.52 -27.69
C PRO A 478 17.00 36.27 -28.59
N CYS A 479 16.31 37.25 -28.02
CA CYS A 479 15.59 38.24 -28.81
C CYS A 479 16.58 38.92 -29.78
N TRP A 480 16.32 38.76 -31.05
CA TRP A 480 16.92 39.55 -32.09
C TRP A 480 16.52 41.01 -31.86
N HIS A 481 17.43 41.80 -31.33
CA HIS A 481 17.31 43.24 -31.34
C HIS A 481 18.41 43.85 -32.21
N SER A 482 17.91 44.60 -33.22
CA SER A 482 18.52 45.67 -33.93
C SER A 482 19.71 45.37 -34.87
N ALA A 483 19.39 45.35 -36.17
CA ALA A 483 20.35 45.79 -37.21
C ALA A 483 20.62 47.27 -37.05
N PRO A 484 21.87 47.75 -37.21
CA PRO A 484 22.17 49.17 -37.34
C PRO A 484 21.89 49.64 -38.75
N THR A 485 21.34 50.85 -38.85
CA THR A 485 21.22 51.69 -40.07
C THR A 485 22.53 51.98 -40.69
#